data_037998294a0f6428cb8c02e68025d994
#
_entry.id   037998294a0f6428cb8c02e68025d994
#
_cell.length_a   1.000
_cell.length_b   1.000
_cell.length_c   1.000
_cell.angle_alpha   90.00
_cell.angle_beta   90.00
_cell.angle_gamma   90.00
#
_symmetry.space_group_name_H-M   'P 1'
#
loop_
_entity.id
_entity.type
_entity.pdbx_description
1 polymer ?
#
loop_
_entity_poly.entity_id
_entity_poly.type
_entity_poly.pdbx_seq_one_letter_code
_entity_poly.pdbx_strand_id
1 'polypeptide(L)'
;MLKFPRKPSLFVVCALLVGIGGQGDFSPVRSAEPDVAIGAAPQGKGIMRIAACQAKRRSIDWRLKKPAEALAAVDKNLDELEKIINKAGDASCDVLELPEDTLGLLDWSGMNEETAKEVLPEAVKRMLDRLGRAAAKHEMYLVVCSDLVDADGKTYNTAFFLGRDGKEIGRYRKVCPTWGESGSRERGKEFPVFPTADLGTVGMLICYDLVFPETARCLALQGADIIFFPTMGGAAVGDDDIGLQALRVRAAENQVYLVVAHRGQGAMIISPRGRIIAQAEGADGLAIADIDPRGGREGGDSSNSQKDMRARLFRERNPEAFKILSDPNPPVLTKVPIDITREEAGRIFARMLTVGEEEFNQAVALARAGKTKEAVAAFEKLRAEYRGSWIDRVAQERLESLRGELKKQ
;
A
#
# COMPACT_ATOMS: atom_id res chain seq x y z
N MET A 1 26.04 0.45 45.13
CA MET A 1 27.22 -0.42 45.02
C MET A 1 26.86 -1.80 45.46
N LEU A 2 26.61 -2.69 44.54
CA LEU A 2 26.45 -4.13 44.79
C LEU A 2 27.19 -4.87 43.66
N LYS A 3 28.28 -5.48 44.00
CA LYS A 3 29.16 -6.28 43.13
C LYS A 3 28.56 -7.68 42.98
N PHE A 4 28.41 -8.15 41.76
CA PHE A 4 28.14 -9.55 41.44
C PHE A 4 29.42 -10.25 40.95
N PRO A 5 29.71 -11.47 41.42
CA PRO A 5 30.92 -12.20 41.06
C PRO A 5 30.76 -12.92 39.69
N ARG A 6 31.84 -12.91 38.91
CA ARG A 6 32.02 -13.70 37.69
C ARG A 6 32.28 -15.16 38.07
N LYS A 7 31.63 -16.11 37.39
CA LYS A 7 32.02 -17.53 37.35
C LYS A 7 32.35 -17.95 35.91
N PRO A 8 33.31 -18.84 35.76
CA PRO A 8 33.90 -19.19 34.46
C PRO A 8 33.11 -20.26 33.71
N SER A 9 33.22 -20.21 32.38
CA SER A 9 32.74 -21.13 31.37
C SER A 9 33.39 -22.49 31.43
N LEU A 10 32.59 -23.54 31.36
CA LEU A 10 33.04 -24.90 31.16
C LEU A 10 32.54 -25.35 29.75
N PHE A 11 33.51 -25.55 28.85
CA PHE A 11 33.27 -26.26 27.58
C PHE A 11 33.18 -27.75 27.85
N VAL A 12 32.09 -28.39 27.40
CA VAL A 12 32.05 -29.86 27.30
C VAL A 12 31.80 -30.22 25.83
N VAL A 13 32.84 -30.78 25.23
CA VAL A 13 32.77 -31.49 23.95
C VAL A 13 32.31 -32.90 24.24
N CYS A 14 31.21 -33.34 23.68
CA CYS A 14 30.83 -34.75 23.62
C CYS A 14 30.76 -35.18 22.15
N ALA A 15 31.79 -35.93 21.76
CA ALA A 15 31.73 -36.78 20.58
C ALA A 15 31.24 -38.18 21.02
N LEU A 16 30.20 -38.66 20.39
CA LEU A 16 29.79 -40.07 20.49
C LEU A 16 29.48 -40.61 19.09
N LEU A 17 30.40 -41.43 18.60
CA LEU A 17 30.23 -42.37 17.49
C LEU A 17 29.42 -43.58 17.98
N VAL A 18 28.29 -43.84 17.34
CA VAL A 18 27.75 -45.24 17.29
C VAL A 18 27.21 -45.44 15.87
N GLY A 19 27.88 -46.33 15.15
CA GLY A 19 27.41 -46.84 13.89
C GLY A 19 26.46 -48.03 14.12
N ILE A 20 25.36 -48.02 13.37
CA ILE A 20 24.63 -49.27 13.04
C ILE A 20 24.17 -49.12 11.59
N GLY A 21 24.57 -50.10 10.77
CA GLY A 21 24.26 -50.18 9.34
C GLY A 21 22.81 -50.57 9.08
N GLY A 22 22.29 -50.05 8.04
CA GLY A 22 21.04 -50.45 7.41
C GLY A 22 21.05 -49.88 5.98
N GLN A 23 21.37 -50.75 5.01
CA GLN A 23 21.29 -50.41 3.58
C GLN A 23 19.83 -50.27 3.21
N GLY A 24 19.40 -49.06 2.94
CA GLY A 24 18.17 -48.73 2.22
C GLY A 24 18.58 -47.86 1.04
N ASP A 25 18.38 -48.38 -0.19
CA ASP A 25 18.56 -47.65 -1.43
C ASP A 25 17.62 -46.43 -1.49
N PHE A 26 18.17 -45.27 -1.16
CA PHE A 26 17.53 -43.99 -1.49
C PHE A 26 18.22 -43.39 -2.71
N SER A 27 17.70 -43.69 -3.89
CA SER A 27 18.02 -42.89 -5.07
C SER A 27 17.48 -41.46 -4.88
N PRO A 28 18.31 -40.44 -4.94
CA PRO A 28 17.82 -39.07 -4.87
C PRO A 28 17.00 -38.76 -6.13
N VAL A 29 15.73 -38.46 -5.97
CA VAL A 29 14.92 -37.79 -7.01
C VAL A 29 15.62 -36.48 -7.26
N ARG A 30 16.34 -36.39 -8.38
CA ARG A 30 16.81 -35.08 -8.92
C ARG A 30 15.58 -34.29 -9.28
N SER A 31 15.23 -33.33 -8.43
CA SER A 31 14.42 -32.17 -8.84
C SER A 31 15.20 -31.46 -9.94
N ALA A 32 14.64 -31.37 -11.14
CA ALA A 32 15.15 -30.54 -12.19
C ALA A 32 15.20 -29.09 -11.63
N GLU A 33 16.39 -28.57 -11.40
CA GLU A 33 16.57 -27.14 -11.20
C GLU A 33 16.12 -26.44 -12.48
N PRO A 34 15.23 -25.45 -12.40
CA PRO A 34 15.03 -24.59 -13.55
C PRO A 34 16.33 -23.79 -13.72
N ASP A 35 17.01 -24.01 -14.84
CA ASP A 35 18.06 -23.11 -15.34
C ASP A 35 17.45 -21.73 -15.65
N VAL A 36 17.17 -20.99 -14.60
CA VAL A 36 17.01 -19.55 -14.73
C VAL A 36 18.41 -18.98 -14.75
N ALA A 37 18.93 -18.78 -15.94
CA ALA A 37 20.11 -17.94 -16.14
C ALA A 37 19.82 -16.59 -15.50
N ILE A 38 20.40 -16.34 -14.32
CA ILE A 38 20.45 -15.01 -13.72
C ILE A 38 21.33 -14.19 -14.64
N GLY A 39 20.74 -13.58 -15.64
CA GLY A 39 21.39 -12.60 -16.48
C GLY A 39 21.98 -11.53 -15.56
N ALA A 40 23.25 -11.16 -15.77
CA ALA A 40 23.88 -10.06 -15.06
C ALA A 40 22.94 -8.86 -15.11
N ALA A 41 22.52 -8.37 -13.93
CA ALA A 41 21.65 -7.22 -13.84
C ALA A 41 22.32 -6.04 -14.58
N PRO A 42 21.58 -5.32 -15.46
CA PRO A 42 22.13 -4.18 -16.15
C PRO A 42 22.74 -3.20 -15.14
N GLN A 43 23.89 -2.63 -15.45
CA GLN A 43 24.52 -1.58 -14.65
C GLN A 43 23.71 -0.29 -14.88
N GLY A 44 22.64 -0.08 -14.08
CA GLY A 44 21.83 1.14 -14.11
C GLY A 44 22.55 2.32 -13.44
N LYS A 45 22.03 3.52 -13.62
CA LYS A 45 22.42 4.72 -12.85
C LYS A 45 22.36 4.37 -11.36
N GLY A 46 23.46 4.58 -10.63
CA GLY A 46 23.57 4.14 -9.22
C GLY A 46 22.56 4.80 -8.29
N ILE A 47 22.09 6.02 -8.60
CA ILE A 47 21.19 6.81 -7.75
C ILE A 47 19.89 7.08 -8.50
N MET A 48 18.76 6.82 -7.83
CA MET A 48 17.41 7.01 -8.34
C MET A 48 16.65 7.98 -7.43
N ARG A 49 15.91 8.91 -8.01
CA ARG A 49 15.07 9.87 -7.28
C ARG A 49 13.66 9.33 -7.17
N ILE A 50 13.27 8.98 -5.95
CA ILE A 50 11.99 8.35 -5.62
C ILE A 50 11.05 9.40 -5.03
N ALA A 51 9.77 9.37 -5.41
CA ALA A 51 8.73 10.21 -4.83
C ALA A 51 7.55 9.38 -4.29
N ALA A 52 7.08 9.72 -3.10
CA ALA A 52 5.84 9.22 -2.51
C ALA A 52 4.86 10.38 -2.32
N CYS A 53 3.62 10.22 -2.79
CA CYS A 53 2.61 11.27 -2.75
C CYS A 53 1.80 11.22 -1.44
N GLN A 54 1.66 12.37 -0.78
CA GLN A 54 0.67 12.64 0.25
C GLN A 54 -0.57 13.27 -0.37
N ALA A 55 -1.42 12.45 -0.99
CA ALA A 55 -2.56 12.99 -1.70
C ALA A 55 -3.70 13.37 -0.75
N LYS A 56 -4.32 14.51 -0.99
CA LYS A 56 -5.62 14.80 -0.37
C LYS A 56 -6.66 13.76 -0.82
N ARG A 57 -7.66 13.52 0.02
CA ARG A 57 -8.78 12.66 -0.35
C ARG A 57 -9.56 13.27 -1.51
N ARG A 58 -9.86 12.43 -2.50
CA ARG A 58 -10.64 12.77 -3.70
C ARG A 58 -11.83 11.82 -3.86
N SER A 59 -12.47 11.43 -2.74
CA SER A 59 -13.61 10.50 -2.78
C SER A 59 -14.70 11.01 -3.71
N ILE A 60 -15.20 10.11 -4.54
CA ILE A 60 -16.35 10.37 -5.41
C ILE A 60 -17.62 10.15 -4.59
N ASP A 61 -18.58 11.08 -4.75
CA ASP A 61 -19.85 11.02 -4.06
C ASP A 61 -20.64 9.76 -4.47
N TRP A 62 -20.86 8.86 -3.54
CA TRP A 62 -21.56 7.61 -3.76
C TRP A 62 -23.03 7.78 -4.17
N ARG A 63 -23.61 8.98 -4.05
CA ARG A 63 -24.96 9.31 -4.51
C ARG A 63 -25.05 9.51 -6.03
N LEU A 64 -23.94 9.64 -6.71
CA LEU A 64 -23.89 9.64 -8.18
C LEU A 64 -24.21 8.24 -8.69
N LYS A 65 -25.48 7.98 -9.07
CA LYS A 65 -25.95 6.65 -9.45
C LYS A 65 -25.71 6.31 -10.92
N LYS A 66 -25.51 7.31 -11.78
CA LYS A 66 -25.31 7.08 -13.21
C LYS A 66 -23.83 6.88 -13.52
N PRO A 67 -23.44 5.83 -14.29
CA PRO A 67 -22.07 5.60 -14.71
C PRO A 67 -21.37 6.83 -15.28
N ALA A 68 -22.05 7.57 -16.15
CA ALA A 68 -21.49 8.77 -16.78
C ALA A 68 -21.13 9.88 -15.77
N GLU A 69 -21.95 10.05 -14.71
CA GLU A 69 -21.67 11.04 -13.65
C GLU A 69 -20.46 10.63 -12.82
N ALA A 70 -20.36 9.35 -12.47
CA ALA A 70 -19.20 8.80 -11.74
C ALA A 70 -17.91 8.92 -12.57
N LEU A 71 -17.96 8.55 -13.86
CA LEU A 71 -16.82 8.68 -14.76
C LEU A 71 -16.39 10.14 -14.98
N ALA A 72 -17.34 11.07 -15.05
CA ALA A 72 -17.02 12.51 -15.12
C ALA A 72 -16.33 13.01 -13.83
N ALA A 73 -16.68 12.46 -12.67
CA ALA A 73 -15.98 12.75 -11.41
C ALA A 73 -14.57 12.12 -11.38
N VAL A 74 -14.42 10.92 -11.95
CA VAL A 74 -13.09 10.28 -12.16
C VAL A 74 -12.21 11.18 -13.02
N ASP A 75 -12.72 11.69 -14.14
CA ASP A 75 -11.94 12.56 -15.04
C ASP A 75 -11.43 13.82 -14.32
N LYS A 76 -12.25 14.45 -13.47
CA LYS A 76 -11.81 15.57 -12.63
C LYS A 76 -10.69 15.19 -11.66
N ASN A 77 -10.78 14.00 -11.05
CA ASN A 77 -9.71 13.50 -10.18
C ASN A 77 -8.43 13.27 -10.98
N LEU A 78 -8.55 12.70 -12.18
CA LEU A 78 -7.40 12.48 -13.07
C LEU A 78 -6.72 13.79 -13.48
N ASP A 79 -7.48 14.89 -13.73
CA ASP A 79 -6.90 16.21 -14.01
C ASP A 79 -6.00 16.72 -12.88
N GLU A 80 -6.38 16.46 -11.61
CA GLU A 80 -5.58 16.85 -10.45
C GLU A 80 -4.37 15.92 -10.26
N LEU A 81 -4.52 14.63 -10.52
CA LEU A 81 -3.44 13.64 -10.41
C LEU A 81 -2.37 13.86 -11.49
N GLU A 82 -2.75 14.25 -12.70
CA GLU A 82 -1.79 14.62 -13.75
C GLU A 82 -0.91 15.82 -13.33
N LYS A 83 -1.45 16.78 -12.57
CA LYS A 83 -0.65 17.89 -12.01
C LYS A 83 0.40 17.39 -11.02
N ILE A 84 0.03 16.41 -10.18
CA ILE A 84 0.97 15.80 -9.22
C ILE A 84 2.07 15.05 -9.96
N ILE A 85 1.73 14.29 -11.01
CA ILE A 85 2.71 13.58 -11.84
C ILE A 85 3.67 14.57 -12.52
N ASN A 86 3.14 15.65 -13.11
CA ASN A 86 3.99 16.67 -13.70
C ASN A 86 4.90 17.34 -12.66
N LYS A 87 4.40 17.62 -11.44
CA LYS A 87 5.23 18.15 -10.34
C LYS A 87 6.38 17.22 -9.97
N ALA A 88 6.15 15.89 -9.92
CA ALA A 88 7.20 14.92 -9.69
C ALA A 88 8.20 14.86 -10.85
N GLY A 89 7.70 14.88 -12.09
CA GLY A 89 8.54 14.91 -13.29
C GLY A 89 9.39 16.17 -13.38
N ASP A 90 8.84 17.35 -13.08
CA ASP A 90 9.57 18.63 -13.04
C ASP A 90 10.66 18.63 -11.95
N ALA A 91 10.46 17.85 -10.86
CA ALA A 91 11.48 17.59 -9.85
C ALA A 91 12.48 16.50 -10.26
N SER A 92 12.43 16.02 -11.51
CA SER A 92 13.29 14.97 -12.06
C SER A 92 13.23 13.66 -11.28
N CYS A 93 12.04 13.28 -10.79
CA CYS A 93 11.86 11.98 -10.15
C CYS A 93 11.90 10.85 -11.18
N ASP A 94 12.50 9.74 -10.80
CA ASP A 94 12.56 8.51 -11.62
C ASP A 94 11.33 7.64 -11.43
N VAL A 95 10.68 7.75 -10.28
CA VAL A 95 9.44 7.04 -9.95
C VAL A 95 8.58 7.87 -9.02
N LEU A 96 7.27 7.81 -9.22
CA LEU A 96 6.26 8.35 -8.32
C LEU A 96 5.31 7.24 -7.89
N GLU A 97 4.98 7.22 -6.60
CA GLU A 97 3.90 6.41 -6.05
C GLU A 97 2.71 7.30 -5.66
N LEU A 98 1.52 6.96 -6.13
CA LEU A 98 0.24 7.51 -5.70
C LEU A 98 -0.44 6.57 -4.68
N PRO A 99 -1.26 7.08 -3.76
CA PRO A 99 -1.83 6.27 -2.69
C PRO A 99 -2.92 5.31 -3.15
N GLU A 100 -3.30 4.40 -2.26
CA GLU A 100 -4.47 3.53 -2.40
C GLU A 100 -5.72 4.34 -2.73
N ASP A 101 -6.63 3.73 -3.51
CA ASP A 101 -7.82 4.40 -4.05
C ASP A 101 -7.47 5.70 -4.80
N THR A 102 -6.49 5.61 -5.69
CA THR A 102 -6.01 6.73 -6.51
C THR A 102 -7.15 7.47 -7.22
N LEU A 103 -8.15 6.74 -7.70
CA LEU A 103 -9.32 7.31 -8.38
C LEU A 103 -10.38 7.91 -7.45
N GLY A 104 -10.38 7.56 -6.15
CA GLY A 104 -11.39 7.99 -5.19
C GLY A 104 -12.72 7.25 -5.32
N LEU A 105 -12.72 6.04 -5.86
CA LEU A 105 -13.93 5.25 -6.12
C LEU A 105 -14.31 4.28 -4.99
N LEU A 106 -13.50 4.16 -3.92
CA LEU A 106 -13.75 3.18 -2.86
C LEU A 106 -15.14 3.36 -2.22
N ASP A 107 -15.43 4.60 -1.79
CA ASP A 107 -16.71 4.95 -1.15
C ASP A 107 -17.87 4.74 -2.15
N TRP A 108 -17.63 5.13 -3.40
CA TRP A 108 -18.64 5.03 -4.45
C TRP A 108 -18.93 3.57 -4.83
N SER A 109 -17.91 2.74 -5.05
CA SER A 109 -18.07 1.35 -5.45
C SER A 109 -18.73 0.50 -4.37
N GLY A 110 -18.40 0.74 -3.08
CA GLY A 110 -19.01 0.05 -1.96
C GLY A 110 -20.51 0.27 -1.82
N MET A 111 -21.02 1.40 -2.34
CA MET A 111 -22.44 1.76 -2.29
C MET A 111 -23.17 1.60 -3.63
N ASN A 112 -22.46 1.20 -4.68
CA ASN A 112 -22.98 1.07 -6.04
C ASN A 112 -22.47 -0.22 -6.71
N GLU A 113 -22.51 -1.35 -6.00
CA GLU A 113 -21.85 -2.61 -6.39
C GLU A 113 -22.21 -3.07 -7.83
N GLU A 114 -23.47 -2.99 -8.22
CA GLU A 114 -23.89 -3.40 -9.57
C GLU A 114 -23.33 -2.46 -10.65
N THR A 115 -23.41 -1.17 -10.40
CA THR A 115 -22.90 -0.16 -11.34
C THR A 115 -21.37 -0.12 -11.34
N ALA A 116 -20.73 -0.51 -10.23
CA ALA A 116 -19.29 -0.58 -10.13
C ALA A 116 -18.66 -1.59 -11.11
N LYS A 117 -19.37 -2.66 -11.44
CA LYS A 117 -18.92 -3.65 -12.43
C LYS A 117 -18.75 -3.04 -13.82
N GLU A 118 -19.51 -2.02 -14.15
CA GLU A 118 -19.40 -1.27 -15.42
C GLU A 118 -18.36 -0.14 -15.31
N VAL A 119 -18.39 0.63 -14.21
CA VAL A 119 -17.58 1.84 -14.05
C VAL A 119 -16.12 1.55 -13.77
N LEU A 120 -15.81 0.59 -12.90
CA LEU A 120 -14.44 0.30 -12.48
C LEU A 120 -13.49 -0.05 -13.64
N PRO A 121 -13.84 -0.96 -14.59
CA PRO A 121 -12.95 -1.27 -15.69
C PRO A 121 -12.66 -0.06 -16.59
N GLU A 122 -13.66 0.75 -16.88
CA GLU A 122 -13.49 1.97 -17.70
C GLU A 122 -12.70 3.04 -16.96
N ALA A 123 -12.95 3.24 -15.67
CA ALA A 123 -12.22 4.18 -14.83
C ALA A 123 -10.74 3.82 -14.72
N VAL A 124 -10.44 2.53 -14.49
CA VAL A 124 -9.05 2.04 -14.45
C VAL A 124 -8.37 2.19 -15.80
N LYS A 125 -9.07 1.88 -16.90
CA LYS A 125 -8.54 2.10 -18.24
C LYS A 125 -8.15 3.58 -18.44
N ARG A 126 -9.03 4.53 -18.10
CA ARG A 126 -8.73 5.98 -18.17
C ARG A 126 -7.54 6.34 -17.30
N MET A 127 -7.46 5.80 -16.07
CA MET A 127 -6.34 6.02 -15.16
C MET A 127 -5.03 5.59 -15.81
N LEU A 128 -4.94 4.35 -16.29
CA LEU A 128 -3.73 3.81 -16.89
C LEU A 128 -3.33 4.59 -18.15
N ASP A 129 -4.30 4.90 -19.02
CA ASP A 129 -4.07 5.65 -20.25
C ASP A 129 -3.61 7.10 -19.99
N ARG A 130 -4.26 7.82 -19.06
CA ARG A 130 -3.97 9.24 -18.83
C ARG A 130 -2.74 9.43 -17.97
N LEU A 131 -2.71 8.76 -16.80
CA LEU A 131 -1.59 8.90 -15.86
C LEU A 131 -0.32 8.24 -16.43
N GLY A 132 -0.47 7.15 -17.19
CA GLY A 132 0.65 6.53 -17.92
C GLY A 132 1.27 7.50 -18.93
N ARG A 133 0.46 8.18 -19.76
CA ARG A 133 0.98 9.21 -20.69
C ARG A 133 1.66 10.38 -19.96
N ALA A 134 1.09 10.81 -18.83
CA ALA A 134 1.70 11.88 -18.04
C ALA A 134 3.07 11.47 -17.47
N ALA A 135 3.20 10.22 -16.97
CA ALA A 135 4.47 9.68 -16.49
C ALA A 135 5.48 9.47 -17.62
N ALA A 136 5.04 8.95 -18.77
CA ALA A 136 5.89 8.73 -19.95
C ALA A 136 6.51 10.01 -20.50
N LYS A 137 5.79 11.14 -20.44
CA LYS A 137 6.33 12.46 -20.81
C LYS A 137 7.59 12.83 -20.04
N HIS A 138 7.72 12.33 -18.80
CA HIS A 138 8.87 12.55 -17.93
C HIS A 138 9.79 11.33 -17.84
N GLU A 139 9.57 10.31 -18.68
CA GLU A 139 10.30 9.03 -18.64
C GLU A 139 10.36 8.44 -17.22
N MET A 140 9.27 8.55 -16.47
CA MET A 140 9.16 8.22 -15.05
C MET A 140 8.32 6.94 -14.86
N TYR A 141 8.78 6.05 -13.99
CA TYR A 141 7.94 4.95 -13.49
C TYR A 141 6.78 5.50 -12.65
N LEU A 142 5.67 4.78 -12.61
CA LEU A 142 4.52 5.19 -11.83
C LEU A 142 3.87 3.99 -11.13
N VAL A 143 3.53 4.16 -9.85
CA VAL A 143 2.68 3.22 -9.10
C VAL A 143 1.35 3.89 -8.78
N VAL A 144 0.25 3.23 -9.16
CA VAL A 144 -1.14 3.66 -8.90
C VAL A 144 -1.96 2.50 -8.36
N CYS A 145 -3.04 2.78 -7.62
CA CYS A 145 -3.82 1.74 -6.95
C CYS A 145 -5.32 2.05 -7.02
N SER A 146 -6.12 1.08 -7.45
CA SER A 146 -7.57 1.17 -7.52
C SER A 146 -8.22 -0.21 -7.44
N ASP A 147 -9.50 -0.25 -7.07
CA ASP A 147 -10.31 -1.42 -7.30
C ASP A 147 -10.45 -1.68 -8.81
N LEU A 148 -10.41 -2.94 -9.20
CA LEU A 148 -10.61 -3.41 -10.56
C LEU A 148 -11.52 -4.64 -10.55
N VAL A 149 -12.53 -4.65 -11.42
CA VAL A 149 -13.24 -5.88 -11.80
C VAL A 149 -12.40 -6.57 -12.87
N ASP A 150 -11.85 -7.73 -12.53
CA ASP A 150 -10.95 -8.46 -13.42
C ASP A 150 -11.72 -9.40 -14.38
N ALA A 151 -11.01 -10.06 -15.28
CA ALA A 151 -11.58 -10.94 -16.29
C ALA A 151 -12.42 -12.12 -15.73
N ASP A 152 -12.18 -12.50 -14.47
CA ASP A 152 -12.98 -13.50 -13.76
C ASP A 152 -14.30 -12.96 -13.18
N GLY A 153 -14.60 -11.68 -13.41
CA GLY A 153 -15.78 -10.97 -12.92
C GLY A 153 -15.73 -10.59 -11.43
N LYS A 154 -14.57 -10.79 -10.79
CA LYS A 154 -14.38 -10.48 -9.37
C LYS A 154 -13.66 -9.16 -9.18
N THR A 155 -13.94 -8.49 -8.06
CA THR A 155 -13.31 -7.23 -7.71
C THR A 155 -12.07 -7.47 -6.85
N TYR A 156 -10.95 -6.85 -7.24
CA TYR A 156 -9.68 -6.86 -6.52
C TYR A 156 -9.20 -5.44 -6.25
N ASN A 157 -8.70 -5.18 -5.05
CA ASN A 157 -7.92 -3.98 -4.79
C ASN A 157 -6.53 -4.19 -5.42
N THR A 158 -6.18 -3.38 -6.42
CA THR A 158 -5.06 -3.67 -7.34
C THR A 158 -4.10 -2.48 -7.42
N ALA A 159 -2.82 -2.72 -7.19
CA ALA A 159 -1.74 -1.78 -7.49
C ALA A 159 -1.14 -2.11 -8.85
N PHE A 160 -0.89 -1.10 -9.67
CA PHE A 160 -0.32 -1.19 -11.00
C PHE A 160 1.05 -0.51 -11.03
N PHE A 161 2.02 -1.18 -11.63
CA PHE A 161 3.35 -0.64 -11.87
C PHE A 161 3.51 -0.35 -13.36
N LEU A 162 3.72 0.93 -13.68
CA LEU A 162 3.89 1.41 -15.06
C LEU A 162 5.35 1.74 -15.33
N GLY A 163 5.79 1.40 -16.52
CA GLY A 163 7.13 1.68 -17.02
C GLY A 163 7.32 3.15 -17.42
N ARG A 164 8.57 3.48 -17.77
CA ARG A 164 8.95 4.82 -18.27
C ARG A 164 8.27 5.19 -19.60
N ASP A 165 7.76 4.21 -20.32
CA ASP A 165 6.93 4.39 -21.53
C ASP A 165 5.42 4.53 -21.23
N GLY A 166 5.06 4.57 -19.96
CA GLY A 166 3.69 4.69 -19.47
C GLY A 166 2.86 3.41 -19.57
N LYS A 167 3.45 2.30 -20.01
CA LYS A 167 2.75 1.01 -20.12
C LYS A 167 2.88 0.21 -18.84
N GLU A 168 1.86 -0.63 -18.58
CA GLU A 168 1.88 -1.54 -17.46
C GLU A 168 3.01 -2.58 -17.60
N ILE A 169 3.90 -2.63 -16.60
CA ILE A 169 4.90 -3.69 -16.42
C ILE A 169 4.25 -4.87 -15.70
N GLY A 170 3.39 -4.58 -14.72
CA GLY A 170 2.68 -5.59 -13.99
C GLY A 170 1.78 -5.02 -12.89
N ARG A 171 1.10 -5.92 -12.18
CA ARG A 171 0.14 -5.56 -11.14
C ARG A 171 0.24 -6.49 -9.93
N TYR A 172 -0.22 -5.99 -8.80
CA TYR A 172 -0.36 -6.74 -7.57
C TYR A 172 -1.81 -6.63 -7.07
N ARG A 173 -2.43 -7.75 -6.74
CA ARG A 173 -3.74 -7.81 -6.11
C ARG A 173 -3.55 -7.97 -4.60
N LYS A 174 -4.19 -7.13 -3.80
CA LYS A 174 -4.13 -7.15 -2.33
C LYS A 174 -4.39 -8.57 -1.79
N VAL A 175 -3.42 -9.13 -1.09
CA VAL A 175 -3.51 -10.50 -0.55
C VAL A 175 -4.28 -10.53 0.75
N CYS A 176 -4.13 -9.50 1.58
CA CYS A 176 -4.77 -9.40 2.88
C CYS A 176 -5.75 -8.20 2.92
N PRO A 177 -6.93 -8.28 2.27
CA PRO A 177 -7.96 -7.27 2.48
C PRO A 177 -8.42 -7.29 3.95
N THR A 178 -8.89 -6.16 4.46
CA THR A 178 -9.52 -6.12 5.78
C THR A 178 -10.74 -7.05 5.81
N TRP A 179 -11.20 -7.41 7.01
CA TRP A 179 -12.37 -8.27 7.13
C TRP A 179 -13.61 -7.66 6.46
N GLY A 180 -13.77 -6.32 6.55
CA GLY A 180 -14.84 -5.59 5.87
C GLY A 180 -14.69 -5.56 4.35
N GLU A 181 -13.48 -5.31 3.83
CA GLU A 181 -13.21 -5.35 2.38
C GLU A 181 -13.48 -6.74 1.80
N SER A 182 -13.17 -7.80 2.54
CA SER A 182 -13.34 -9.19 2.10
C SER A 182 -14.80 -9.61 1.90
N GLY A 183 -15.77 -8.76 2.24
CA GLY A 183 -17.18 -8.94 1.92
C GLY A 183 -17.51 -8.71 0.44
N SER A 184 -16.72 -7.88 -0.26
CA SER A 184 -16.95 -7.51 -1.67
C SER A 184 -15.70 -7.60 -2.54
N ARG A 185 -14.54 -7.86 -1.97
CA ARG A 185 -13.24 -7.96 -2.69
C ARG A 185 -12.61 -9.31 -2.47
N GLU A 186 -12.10 -9.88 -3.55
CA GLU A 186 -11.34 -11.13 -3.51
C GLU A 186 -9.89 -10.89 -3.06
N ARG A 187 -9.28 -11.95 -2.54
CA ARG A 187 -7.87 -11.96 -2.14
C ARG A 187 -6.96 -12.25 -3.34
N GLY A 188 -5.88 -11.50 -3.46
CA GLY A 188 -4.73 -11.90 -4.26
C GLY A 188 -4.13 -13.21 -3.76
N LYS A 189 -3.34 -13.88 -4.60
CA LYS A 189 -2.76 -15.20 -4.28
C LYS A 189 -1.24 -15.22 -4.36
N GLU A 190 -0.62 -14.12 -4.77
CA GLU A 190 0.81 -14.06 -5.09
C GLU A 190 1.40 -12.72 -4.67
N PHE A 191 2.70 -12.72 -4.48
CA PHE A 191 3.51 -11.55 -4.21
C PHE A 191 4.49 -11.35 -5.38
N PRO A 192 4.05 -10.91 -6.57
CA PRO A 192 4.91 -10.76 -7.73
C PRO A 192 5.97 -9.67 -7.47
N VAL A 193 7.16 -9.87 -8.06
CA VAL A 193 8.22 -8.87 -8.11
C VAL A 193 8.54 -8.53 -9.56
N PHE A 194 8.94 -7.30 -9.80
CA PHE A 194 9.15 -6.74 -11.13
C PHE A 194 10.59 -6.23 -11.26
N PRO A 195 11.48 -7.01 -11.86
CA PRO A 195 12.83 -6.55 -12.18
C PRO A 195 12.80 -5.40 -13.19
N THR A 196 13.58 -4.36 -12.95
CA THR A 196 13.74 -3.22 -13.84
C THR A 196 15.20 -3.03 -14.25
N ALA A 197 15.43 -2.27 -15.29
CA ALA A 197 16.79 -2.00 -15.77
C ALA A 197 17.61 -1.18 -14.75
N ASP A 198 17.00 -0.22 -14.09
CA ASP A 198 17.69 0.81 -13.30
C ASP A 198 17.13 0.96 -11.86
N LEU A 199 15.83 0.77 -11.64
CA LEU A 199 15.20 0.94 -10.32
C LEU A 199 15.41 -0.28 -9.37
N GLY A 200 16.10 -1.35 -9.84
CA GLY A 200 16.20 -2.60 -9.09
C GLY A 200 14.95 -3.48 -9.26
N THR A 201 14.70 -4.34 -8.30
CA THR A 201 13.50 -5.21 -8.29
C THR A 201 12.42 -4.59 -7.42
N VAL A 202 11.26 -4.34 -7.99
CA VAL A 202 10.12 -3.69 -7.36
C VAL A 202 9.14 -4.73 -6.83
N GLY A 203 8.69 -4.57 -5.58
CA GLY A 203 7.53 -5.24 -5.02
C GLY A 203 6.44 -4.23 -4.65
N MET A 204 5.21 -4.69 -4.49
CA MET A 204 4.09 -3.85 -4.06
C MET A 204 3.30 -4.54 -2.95
N LEU A 205 2.81 -3.76 -1.99
CA LEU A 205 1.83 -4.13 -0.96
C LEU A 205 0.77 -3.05 -0.89
N ILE A 206 -0.42 -3.37 -0.40
CA ILE A 206 -1.51 -2.39 -0.28
C ILE A 206 -2.01 -2.35 1.15
N CYS A 207 -1.86 -1.20 1.82
CA CYS A 207 -2.51 -0.84 3.09
C CYS A 207 -2.44 -1.97 4.14
N TYR A 208 -3.55 -2.69 4.37
CA TYR A 208 -3.67 -3.71 5.40
C TYR A 208 -2.70 -4.91 5.24
N ASP A 209 -2.13 -5.13 4.05
CA ASP A 209 -1.10 -6.16 3.86
C ASP A 209 0.06 -5.98 4.84
N LEU A 210 0.45 -4.73 5.15
CA LEU A 210 1.60 -4.46 6.00
C LEU A 210 1.43 -4.87 7.47
N VAL A 211 0.19 -5.11 7.91
CA VAL A 211 -0.09 -5.66 9.25
C VAL A 211 0.57 -7.03 9.42
N PHE A 212 0.67 -7.79 8.34
CA PHE A 212 1.24 -9.13 8.31
C PHE A 212 2.73 -9.06 7.93
N PRO A 213 3.67 -9.40 8.85
CA PRO A 213 5.11 -9.37 8.56
C PRO A 213 5.52 -10.29 7.42
N GLU A 214 4.76 -11.34 7.16
CA GLU A 214 5.00 -12.31 6.11
C GLU A 214 4.94 -11.69 4.71
N THR A 215 4.09 -10.70 4.49
CA THR A 215 3.86 -10.10 3.17
C THR A 215 5.12 -9.42 2.62
N ALA A 216 5.73 -8.55 3.41
CA ALA A 216 6.99 -7.91 3.05
C ALA A 216 8.13 -8.92 2.96
N ARG A 217 8.12 -9.96 3.83
CA ARG A 217 9.10 -11.04 3.81
C ARG A 217 9.01 -11.86 2.53
N CYS A 218 7.82 -12.17 2.02
CA CYS A 218 7.62 -12.86 0.75
C CYS A 218 8.23 -12.10 -0.43
N LEU A 219 8.00 -10.79 -0.52
CA LEU A 219 8.58 -9.94 -1.56
C LEU A 219 10.11 -9.87 -1.45
N ALA A 220 10.64 -9.68 -0.24
CA ALA A 220 12.07 -9.60 -0.02
C ALA A 220 12.80 -10.91 -0.36
N LEU A 221 12.19 -12.08 -0.07
CA LEU A 221 12.72 -13.40 -0.44
C LEU A 221 12.71 -13.62 -1.95
N GLN A 222 11.81 -12.99 -2.69
CA GLN A 222 11.81 -13.01 -4.15
C GLN A 222 12.75 -11.96 -4.76
N GLY A 223 13.45 -11.20 -3.95
CA GLY A 223 14.48 -10.29 -4.40
C GLY A 223 14.07 -8.82 -4.49
N ALA A 224 12.89 -8.42 -3.99
CA ALA A 224 12.51 -7.01 -4.00
C ALA A 224 13.56 -6.13 -3.32
N ASP A 225 13.97 -5.05 -3.97
CA ASP A 225 14.88 -4.03 -3.48
C ASP A 225 14.09 -2.86 -2.88
N ILE A 226 12.97 -2.55 -3.51
CA ILE A 226 12.02 -1.50 -3.13
C ILE A 226 10.64 -2.13 -3.01
N ILE A 227 9.91 -1.79 -1.95
CA ILE A 227 8.50 -2.10 -1.81
C ILE A 227 7.73 -0.79 -1.85
N PHE A 228 6.85 -0.63 -2.82
CA PHE A 228 5.86 0.44 -2.88
C PHE A 228 4.62 0.05 -2.08
N PHE A 229 4.13 0.99 -1.28
CA PHE A 229 3.09 0.75 -0.31
C PHE A 229 2.02 1.85 -0.34
N PRO A 230 1.13 1.83 -1.35
CA PRO A 230 -0.02 2.71 -1.37
C PRO A 230 -0.99 2.39 -0.22
N THR A 231 -1.36 3.41 0.56
CA THR A 231 -2.24 3.26 1.72
C THR A 231 -3.20 4.43 1.87
N MET A 232 -4.35 4.14 2.52
CA MET A 232 -5.36 5.15 2.86
C MET A 232 -5.34 5.54 4.34
N GLY A 233 -4.75 4.74 5.20
CA GLY A 233 -4.82 4.89 6.65
C GLY A 233 -3.54 4.50 7.35
N GLY A 234 -3.52 4.77 8.64
CA GLY A 234 -2.44 4.36 9.53
C GLY A 234 -2.27 2.84 9.57
N ALA A 235 -1.11 2.38 9.99
CA ALA A 235 -0.89 0.96 10.23
C ALA A 235 -1.82 0.48 11.35
N ALA A 236 -2.68 -0.48 11.03
CA ALA A 236 -3.62 -1.08 11.98
C ALA A 236 -2.93 -2.06 12.96
N VAL A 237 -1.74 -1.70 13.45
CA VAL A 237 -0.95 -2.47 14.40
C VAL A 237 -0.74 -1.62 15.64
N GLY A 238 -1.41 -1.96 16.73
CA GLY A 238 -1.30 -1.22 17.98
C GLY A 238 -1.78 0.22 17.88
N ASP A 239 -1.24 1.08 18.71
CA ASP A 239 -1.50 2.52 18.69
C ASP A 239 -0.74 3.21 17.54
N ASP A 240 -1.06 4.47 17.24
CA ASP A 240 -0.49 5.23 16.11
C ASP A 240 1.04 5.22 16.06
N ASP A 241 1.69 5.36 17.22
CA ASP A 241 3.15 5.31 17.32
C ASP A 241 3.72 3.93 16.94
N ILE A 242 3.03 2.86 17.29
CA ILE A 242 3.43 1.49 16.95
C ILE A 242 3.24 1.24 15.45
N GLY A 243 2.20 1.82 14.84
CA GLY A 243 1.98 1.78 13.40
C GLY A 243 3.19 2.31 12.62
N LEU A 244 3.71 3.48 13.01
CA LEU A 244 4.91 4.05 12.40
C LEU A 244 6.15 3.16 12.63
N GLN A 245 6.33 2.61 13.83
CA GLN A 245 7.43 1.70 14.11
C GLN A 245 7.32 0.43 13.26
N ALA A 246 6.12 -0.10 13.04
CA ALA A 246 5.90 -1.27 12.19
C ALA A 246 6.38 -1.02 10.75
N LEU A 247 6.10 0.14 10.15
CA LEU A 247 6.63 0.52 8.83
C LEU A 247 8.17 0.49 8.80
N ARG A 248 8.79 1.08 9.81
CA ARG A 248 10.25 1.11 9.93
C ARG A 248 10.85 -0.27 10.13
N VAL A 249 10.20 -1.12 10.94
CA VAL A 249 10.62 -2.51 11.17
C VAL A 249 10.49 -3.32 9.87
N ARG A 250 9.39 -3.18 9.11
CA ARG A 250 9.22 -3.88 7.82
C ARG A 250 10.35 -3.58 6.83
N ALA A 251 10.79 -2.32 6.74
CA ALA A 251 11.93 -1.95 5.92
C ALA A 251 13.23 -2.59 6.43
N ALA A 252 13.49 -2.50 7.75
CA ALA A 252 14.74 -2.94 8.35
C ALA A 252 14.90 -4.47 8.40
N GLU A 253 13.87 -5.21 8.81
CA GLU A 253 13.91 -6.67 8.92
C GLU A 253 14.00 -7.38 7.56
N ASN A 254 13.62 -6.69 6.49
CA ASN A 254 13.67 -7.18 5.11
C ASN A 254 14.80 -6.56 4.29
N GLN A 255 15.51 -5.57 4.84
CA GLN A 255 16.60 -4.85 4.17
C GLN A 255 16.18 -4.31 2.81
N VAL A 256 15.01 -3.66 2.75
CA VAL A 256 14.41 -3.06 1.56
C VAL A 256 14.13 -1.58 1.80
N TYR A 257 14.07 -0.79 0.75
CA TYR A 257 13.41 0.51 0.82
C TYR A 257 11.90 0.29 0.89
N LEU A 258 11.23 1.03 1.76
CA LEU A 258 9.77 1.09 1.81
C LEU A 258 9.34 2.50 1.44
N VAL A 259 8.60 2.61 0.35
CA VAL A 259 8.01 3.85 -0.15
C VAL A 259 6.55 3.85 0.25
N VAL A 260 6.08 4.89 0.91
CA VAL A 260 4.74 4.96 1.50
C VAL A 260 4.01 6.15 0.90
N ALA A 261 3.13 5.92 -0.05
CA ALA A 261 2.20 6.94 -0.51
C ALA A 261 0.92 6.88 0.33
N HIS A 262 0.50 8.02 0.87
CA HIS A 262 -0.56 8.07 1.85
C HIS A 262 -1.70 9.00 1.41
N ARG A 263 -2.93 8.52 1.56
CA ARG A 263 -4.14 9.32 1.34
C ARG A 263 -4.47 10.10 2.61
N GLY A 264 -3.93 11.31 2.73
CA GLY A 264 -4.09 12.17 3.89
C GLY A 264 -2.75 12.65 4.43
N GLN A 265 -2.23 12.06 5.51
CA GLN A 265 -0.96 12.44 6.11
C GLN A 265 -0.10 11.22 6.41
N GLY A 266 1.20 11.32 6.17
CA GLY A 266 2.14 10.26 6.51
C GLY A 266 2.87 9.63 5.33
N ALA A 267 2.86 10.26 4.14
CA ALA A 267 3.70 9.80 3.03
C ALA A 267 5.18 9.98 3.35
N MET A 268 5.97 8.92 3.15
CA MET A 268 7.37 8.90 3.52
C MET A 268 8.18 7.87 2.73
N ILE A 269 9.49 7.99 2.79
CA ILE A 269 10.44 7.01 2.26
C ILE A 269 11.31 6.52 3.41
N ILE A 270 11.41 5.20 3.55
CA ILE A 270 12.14 4.53 4.62
C ILE A 270 13.27 3.70 4.03
N SER A 271 14.47 3.88 4.55
CA SER A 271 15.67 3.15 4.10
C SER A 271 15.71 1.71 4.62
N PRO A 272 16.56 0.82 4.06
CA PRO A 272 16.78 -0.54 4.54
C PRO A 272 17.25 -0.64 6.01
N ARG A 273 17.59 0.49 6.63
CA ARG A 273 17.92 0.61 8.05
C ARG A 273 16.76 1.06 8.93
N GLY A 274 15.56 1.14 8.38
CA GLY A 274 14.39 1.64 9.10
C GLY A 274 14.43 3.14 9.42
N ARG A 275 15.29 3.92 8.74
CA ARG A 275 15.35 5.38 8.90
C ARG A 275 14.39 6.03 7.91
N ILE A 276 13.56 6.93 8.37
CA ILE A 276 12.79 7.81 7.51
C ILE A 276 13.78 8.79 6.89
N ILE A 277 13.88 8.80 5.57
CA ILE A 277 14.82 9.63 4.80
C ILE A 277 14.15 10.77 4.06
N ALA A 278 12.82 10.70 3.90
CA ALA A 278 11.99 11.81 3.41
C ALA A 278 10.57 11.67 3.96
N GLN A 279 9.90 12.81 4.17
CA GLN A 279 8.48 12.91 4.51
C GLN A 279 7.84 14.01 3.67
N ALA A 280 6.58 13.81 3.30
CA ALA A 280 5.81 14.83 2.59
C ALA A 280 5.15 15.80 3.57
N GLU A 281 5.00 17.05 3.14
CA GLU A 281 4.29 18.09 3.88
C GLU A 281 3.14 18.64 3.03
N GLY A 282 2.04 18.97 3.69
CA GLY A 282 0.87 19.59 3.07
C GLY A 282 0.08 18.67 2.14
N ALA A 283 -1.06 19.13 1.68
CA ALA A 283 -1.89 18.42 0.74
C ALA A 283 -1.23 18.35 -0.65
N ASP A 284 -1.27 17.17 -1.28
CA ASP A 284 -0.61 16.89 -2.55
C ASP A 284 0.91 17.14 -2.50
N GLY A 285 1.50 16.99 -1.28
CA GLY A 285 2.93 17.04 -1.05
C GLY A 285 3.64 15.78 -1.54
N LEU A 286 4.94 15.90 -1.80
CA LEU A 286 5.80 14.78 -2.22
C LEU A 286 6.92 14.59 -1.20
N ALA A 287 7.08 13.37 -0.69
CA ALA A 287 8.31 12.95 -0.04
C ALA A 287 9.29 12.55 -1.15
N ILE A 288 10.43 13.20 -1.25
CA ILE A 288 11.40 12.93 -2.31
C ILE A 288 12.76 12.59 -1.67
N ALA A 289 13.36 11.49 -2.14
CA ALA A 289 14.70 11.07 -1.74
C ALA A 289 15.50 10.51 -2.91
N ASP A 290 16.79 10.77 -2.90
CA ASP A 290 17.76 10.12 -3.80
C ASP A 290 18.30 8.87 -3.09
N ILE A 291 18.15 7.70 -3.71
CA ILE A 291 18.54 6.41 -3.15
C ILE A 291 19.37 5.60 -4.16
N ASP A 292 20.24 4.74 -3.63
CA ASP A 292 20.75 3.59 -4.39
C ASP A 292 19.85 2.39 -4.09
N PRO A 293 19.04 1.89 -5.04
CA PRO A 293 18.12 0.78 -4.81
C PRO A 293 18.82 -0.50 -4.30
N ARG A 294 20.09 -0.66 -4.61
CA ARG A 294 20.89 -1.82 -4.22
C ARG A 294 21.80 -1.57 -3.02
N GLY A 295 21.90 -0.33 -2.58
CA GLY A 295 22.73 0.12 -1.46
C GLY A 295 22.03 0.04 -0.10
N GLY A 296 22.73 0.56 0.91
CA GLY A 296 22.18 0.73 2.27
C GLY A 296 22.14 -0.55 3.12
N ARG A 297 22.73 -1.63 2.66
CA ARG A 297 22.72 -2.96 3.30
C ARG A 297 24.05 -3.34 3.95
N GLU A 298 25.08 -2.51 3.84
CA GLU A 298 26.41 -2.75 4.38
C GLU A 298 26.42 -2.73 5.90
N GLY A 299 27.26 -3.52 6.52
CA GLY A 299 27.54 -3.50 7.94
C GLY A 299 26.89 -4.63 8.70
N GLY A 300 27.45 -5.81 8.62
CA GLY A 300 27.26 -6.88 9.56
C GLY A 300 28.02 -6.64 10.85
N ASP A 301 27.78 -7.45 11.88
CA ASP A 301 28.67 -7.51 13.03
C ASP A 301 29.97 -8.25 12.65
N SER A 302 31.02 -7.98 13.43
CA SER A 302 32.36 -8.54 13.21
C SER A 302 32.42 -10.06 13.47
N SER A 303 31.40 -10.65 14.05
CA SER A 303 31.33 -12.09 14.35
C SER A 303 30.92 -12.91 13.14
N ASN A 304 30.46 -12.27 12.07
CA ASN A 304 29.93 -12.96 10.90
C ASN A 304 30.59 -12.47 9.62
N SER A 305 30.92 -13.37 8.74
CA SER A 305 31.67 -13.10 7.49
C SER A 305 30.86 -12.36 6.42
N GLN A 306 29.54 -12.22 6.60
CA GLN A 306 28.67 -11.58 5.60
C GLN A 306 28.68 -10.06 5.77
N LYS A 307 29.18 -9.34 4.77
CA LYS A 307 29.17 -7.88 4.73
C LYS A 307 27.79 -7.30 4.37
N ASP A 308 27.04 -8.04 3.57
CA ASP A 308 25.66 -7.70 3.20
C ASP A 308 24.68 -8.27 4.23
N MET A 309 23.99 -7.42 4.93
CA MET A 309 23.00 -7.81 5.97
C MET A 309 21.84 -8.62 5.40
N ARG A 310 21.44 -8.35 4.16
CA ARG A 310 20.38 -9.09 3.49
C ARG A 310 20.83 -10.53 3.19
N ALA A 311 22.03 -10.71 2.66
CA ALA A 311 22.61 -12.03 2.44
C ALA A 311 22.67 -12.84 3.74
N ARG A 312 23.11 -12.19 4.83
CA ARG A 312 23.16 -12.80 6.16
C ARG A 312 21.78 -13.26 6.62
N LEU A 313 20.80 -12.34 6.72
CA LEU A 313 19.47 -12.63 7.25
C LEU A 313 18.75 -13.73 6.47
N PHE A 314 18.92 -13.77 5.15
CA PHE A 314 18.17 -14.73 4.33
C PHE A 314 18.89 -16.10 4.20
N ARG A 315 20.22 -16.15 4.27
CA ARG A 315 20.96 -17.41 4.27
C ARG A 315 20.95 -18.12 5.62
N GLU A 316 20.82 -17.39 6.73
CA GLU A 316 20.78 -17.93 8.07
C GLU A 316 19.36 -18.40 8.49
N ARG A 317 18.33 -18.15 7.66
CA ARG A 317 16.97 -18.65 7.92
C ARG A 317 16.94 -20.17 7.92
N ASN A 318 16.12 -20.74 8.83
CA ASN A 318 15.75 -22.16 8.82
C ASN A 318 14.28 -22.32 8.34
N PRO A 319 14.03 -22.37 7.01
CA PRO A 319 12.66 -22.39 6.47
C PRO A 319 11.86 -23.63 6.91
N GLU A 320 12.53 -24.75 7.22
CA GLU A 320 11.85 -25.97 7.66
C GLU A 320 11.09 -25.78 8.98
N ALA A 321 11.58 -24.90 9.85
CA ALA A 321 10.94 -24.57 11.12
C ALA A 321 9.69 -23.66 10.96
N PHE A 322 9.50 -23.05 9.81
CA PHE A 322 8.45 -22.06 9.56
C PHE A 322 7.19 -22.62 8.89
N LYS A 323 7.03 -23.93 8.83
CA LYS A 323 5.88 -24.60 8.19
C LYS A 323 4.54 -24.15 8.75
N ILE A 324 4.48 -23.79 10.04
CA ILE A 324 3.27 -23.27 10.70
C ILE A 324 2.72 -22.01 10.04
N LEU A 325 3.56 -21.19 9.38
CA LEU A 325 3.12 -19.96 8.69
C LEU A 325 2.23 -20.25 7.48
N SER A 326 2.32 -21.43 6.89
CA SER A 326 1.50 -21.86 5.75
C SER A 326 0.33 -22.77 6.14
N ASP A 327 0.14 -23.06 7.43
CA ASP A 327 -0.98 -23.87 7.91
C ASP A 327 -2.27 -23.04 7.84
N PRO A 328 -3.28 -23.44 7.03
CA PRO A 328 -4.54 -22.72 6.96
C PRO A 328 -5.38 -22.85 8.25
N ASN A 329 -5.05 -23.80 9.13
CA ASN A 329 -5.77 -24.08 10.37
C ASN A 329 -4.82 -24.14 11.58
N PRO A 330 -4.02 -23.09 11.83
CA PRO A 330 -3.08 -23.10 12.95
C PRO A 330 -3.83 -23.23 14.30
N PRO A 331 -3.23 -23.86 15.32
CA PRO A 331 -3.90 -24.12 16.61
C PRO A 331 -4.46 -22.88 17.30
N VAL A 332 -3.90 -21.71 17.03
CA VAL A 332 -4.38 -20.44 17.61
C VAL A 332 -5.83 -20.14 17.23
N LEU A 333 -6.33 -20.59 16.07
CA LEU A 333 -7.71 -20.34 15.64
C LEU A 333 -8.76 -20.95 16.58
N THR A 334 -8.41 -21.98 17.33
CA THR A 334 -9.30 -22.54 18.36
C THR A 334 -9.48 -21.63 19.59
N LYS A 335 -8.61 -20.62 19.74
CA LYS A 335 -8.59 -19.66 20.85
C LYS A 335 -9.06 -18.26 20.45
N VAL A 336 -9.25 -18.02 19.18
CA VAL A 336 -9.71 -16.73 18.62
C VAL A 336 -10.98 -16.96 17.81
N PRO A 337 -12.15 -16.87 18.45
CA PRO A 337 -13.43 -17.08 17.77
C PRO A 337 -13.64 -15.98 16.71
N ILE A 338 -14.45 -16.31 15.71
CA ILE A 338 -14.95 -15.31 14.75
C ILE A 338 -16.18 -14.65 15.39
N ASP A 339 -16.06 -13.34 15.68
CA ASP A 339 -17.15 -12.58 16.30
C ASP A 339 -18.23 -12.17 15.31
N ILE A 340 -17.84 -11.91 14.05
CA ILE A 340 -18.75 -11.53 12.96
C ILE A 340 -18.39 -12.24 11.66
N THR A 341 -19.40 -12.50 10.83
CA THR A 341 -19.19 -13.05 9.49
C THR A 341 -18.57 -12.01 8.54
N ARG A 342 -18.00 -12.46 7.42
CA ARG A 342 -17.51 -11.55 6.37
C ARG A 342 -18.62 -10.66 5.82
N GLU A 343 -19.80 -11.24 5.62
CA GLU A 343 -20.96 -10.53 5.10
C GLU A 343 -21.42 -9.43 6.08
N GLU A 344 -21.46 -9.71 7.36
CA GLU A 344 -21.78 -8.71 8.38
C GLU A 344 -20.70 -7.63 8.47
N ALA A 345 -19.43 -7.99 8.44
CA ALA A 345 -18.32 -7.04 8.40
C ALA A 345 -18.37 -6.16 7.13
N GLY A 346 -18.72 -6.73 5.98
CA GLY A 346 -18.97 -5.98 4.75
C GLY A 346 -20.08 -4.96 4.88
N ARG A 347 -21.20 -5.34 5.52
CA ARG A 347 -22.31 -4.39 5.82
C ARG A 347 -21.88 -3.26 6.76
N ILE A 348 -21.09 -3.57 7.78
CA ILE A 348 -20.55 -2.55 8.70
C ILE A 348 -19.62 -1.61 7.94
N PHE A 349 -18.72 -2.16 7.13
CA PHE A 349 -17.80 -1.39 6.31
C PHE A 349 -18.54 -0.45 5.35
N ALA A 350 -19.56 -0.95 4.63
CA ALA A 350 -20.37 -0.13 3.75
C ALA A 350 -21.07 1.03 4.49
N ARG A 351 -21.56 0.80 5.72
CA ARG A 351 -22.13 1.87 6.55
C ARG A 351 -21.11 2.94 6.92
N MET A 352 -19.88 2.55 7.22
CA MET A 352 -18.81 3.52 7.53
C MET A 352 -18.53 4.48 6.37
N LEU A 353 -18.78 4.06 5.14
CA LEU A 353 -18.62 4.90 3.95
C LEU A 353 -19.70 5.99 3.82
N THR A 354 -20.80 5.86 4.54
CA THR A 354 -21.93 6.81 4.54
C THR A 354 -22.04 7.67 5.81
N VAL A 355 -21.04 7.57 6.69
CA VAL A 355 -21.00 8.38 7.92
C VAL A 355 -21.06 9.87 7.58
N GLY A 356 -21.96 10.59 8.28
CA GLY A 356 -22.18 12.03 8.08
C GLY A 356 -23.22 12.38 7.00
N GLU A 357 -23.84 11.40 6.32
CA GLU A 357 -24.86 11.68 5.31
C GLU A 357 -26.12 12.30 5.92
N GLU A 358 -26.56 11.81 7.06
CA GLU A 358 -27.75 12.31 7.73
C GLU A 358 -27.57 13.76 8.11
N GLU A 359 -26.45 14.12 8.71
CA GLU A 359 -26.10 15.49 9.10
C GLU A 359 -25.95 16.38 7.86
N PHE A 360 -25.38 15.85 6.77
CA PHE A 360 -25.30 16.56 5.51
C PHE A 360 -26.70 16.85 4.94
N ASN A 361 -27.59 15.88 4.94
CA ASN A 361 -28.98 16.07 4.48
C ASN A 361 -29.75 17.07 5.35
N GLN A 362 -29.51 17.09 6.67
CA GLN A 362 -30.06 18.10 7.58
C GLN A 362 -29.56 19.49 7.23
N ALA A 363 -28.26 19.67 6.96
CA ALA A 363 -27.68 20.95 6.52
C ALA A 363 -28.27 21.42 5.18
N VAL A 364 -28.48 20.48 4.23
CA VAL A 364 -29.17 20.77 2.96
C VAL A 364 -30.62 21.20 3.19
N ALA A 365 -31.33 20.55 4.11
CA ALA A 365 -32.71 20.90 4.45
C ALA A 365 -32.82 22.33 5.05
N LEU A 366 -31.87 22.72 5.92
CA LEU A 366 -31.77 24.08 6.44
C LEU A 366 -31.59 25.11 5.32
N ALA A 367 -30.69 24.82 4.36
CA ALA A 367 -30.48 25.70 3.21
C ALA A 367 -31.75 25.85 2.38
N ARG A 368 -32.45 24.74 2.07
CA ARG A 368 -33.72 24.76 1.33
C ARG A 368 -34.84 25.51 2.04
N ALA A 369 -34.84 25.51 3.38
CA ALA A 369 -35.78 26.23 4.21
C ALA A 369 -35.47 27.75 4.34
N GLY A 370 -34.45 28.24 3.66
CA GLY A 370 -34.01 29.64 3.71
C GLY A 370 -33.27 30.02 5.00
N LYS A 371 -32.94 29.04 5.85
CA LYS A 371 -32.18 29.22 7.10
C LYS A 371 -30.67 29.27 6.81
N THR A 372 -30.26 30.24 5.98
CA THR A 372 -28.92 30.28 5.39
C THR A 372 -27.80 30.33 6.43
N LYS A 373 -27.96 31.11 7.52
CA LYS A 373 -26.92 31.16 8.59
C LYS A 373 -26.75 29.84 9.32
N GLU A 374 -27.87 29.14 9.62
CA GLU A 374 -27.84 27.81 10.27
C GLU A 374 -27.23 26.77 9.34
N ALA A 375 -27.58 26.81 8.06
CA ALA A 375 -27.00 25.92 7.04
C ALA A 375 -25.49 26.11 6.89
N VAL A 376 -25.00 27.36 6.87
CA VAL A 376 -23.57 27.65 6.82
C VAL A 376 -22.86 27.07 8.03
N ALA A 377 -23.36 27.28 9.25
CA ALA A 377 -22.76 26.72 10.46
C ALA A 377 -22.74 25.18 10.44
N ALA A 378 -23.83 24.54 9.96
CA ALA A 378 -23.92 23.09 9.86
C ALA A 378 -22.89 22.52 8.83
N PHE A 379 -22.74 23.15 7.67
CA PHE A 379 -21.74 22.76 6.69
C PHE A 379 -20.30 22.98 7.16
N GLU A 380 -20.02 24.06 7.90
CA GLU A 380 -18.71 24.30 8.51
C GLU A 380 -18.34 23.22 9.54
N LYS A 381 -19.33 22.82 10.36
CA LYS A 381 -19.18 21.71 11.31
C LYS A 381 -18.87 20.41 10.58
N LEU A 382 -19.61 20.06 9.52
CA LEU A 382 -19.38 18.89 8.70
C LEU A 382 -17.97 18.87 8.09
N ARG A 383 -17.49 20.01 7.60
CA ARG A 383 -16.13 20.13 7.07
C ARG A 383 -15.05 19.88 8.11
N ALA A 384 -15.26 20.31 9.34
CA ALA A 384 -14.33 20.07 10.43
C ALA A 384 -14.31 18.58 10.85
N GLU A 385 -15.50 17.97 10.97
CA GLU A 385 -15.69 16.60 11.47
C GLU A 385 -15.29 15.55 10.43
N TYR A 386 -15.65 15.77 9.15
CA TYR A 386 -15.42 14.81 8.05
C TYR A 386 -14.31 15.27 7.09
N ARG A 387 -13.30 15.94 7.61
CA ARG A 387 -12.23 16.55 6.82
C ARG A 387 -11.58 15.56 5.85
N GLY A 388 -11.50 15.96 4.57
CA GLY A 388 -10.90 15.18 3.50
C GLY A 388 -11.77 14.05 2.94
N SER A 389 -13.03 13.88 3.44
CA SER A 389 -14.02 12.96 2.87
C SER A 389 -14.76 13.58 1.68
N TRP A 390 -15.62 12.80 1.01
CA TRP A 390 -16.55 13.35 0.01
C TRP A 390 -17.50 14.40 0.61
N ILE A 391 -17.93 14.22 1.88
CA ILE A 391 -18.80 15.18 2.58
C ILE A 391 -18.11 16.54 2.76
N ASP A 392 -16.84 16.58 3.16
CA ASP A 392 -16.07 17.82 3.26
C ASP A 392 -16.08 18.58 1.93
N ARG A 393 -15.80 17.88 0.82
CA ARG A 393 -15.79 18.50 -0.51
C ARG A 393 -17.16 19.06 -0.89
N VAL A 394 -18.22 18.25 -0.76
CA VAL A 394 -19.57 18.70 -1.14
C VAL A 394 -20.08 19.78 -0.19
N ALA A 395 -19.74 19.72 1.10
CA ALA A 395 -20.05 20.77 2.07
C ALA A 395 -19.34 22.09 1.70
N GLN A 396 -18.08 22.03 1.23
CA GLN A 396 -17.39 23.22 0.74
C GLN A 396 -18.08 23.85 -0.47
N GLU A 397 -18.45 23.05 -1.47
CA GLU A 397 -19.16 23.52 -2.65
C GLU A 397 -20.49 24.22 -2.26
N ARG A 398 -21.22 23.64 -1.28
CA ARG A 398 -22.45 24.24 -0.75
C ARG A 398 -22.19 25.55 -0.02
N LEU A 399 -21.15 25.62 0.79
CA LEU A 399 -20.75 26.85 1.49
C LEU A 399 -20.39 27.98 0.53
N GLU A 400 -19.66 27.70 -0.54
CA GLU A 400 -19.32 28.68 -1.56
C GLU A 400 -20.57 29.24 -2.24
N SER A 401 -21.53 28.37 -2.59
CA SER A 401 -22.83 28.79 -3.14
C SER A 401 -23.62 29.68 -2.17
N LEU A 402 -23.81 29.24 -0.91
CA LEU A 402 -24.56 29.98 0.10
C LEU A 402 -23.92 31.32 0.46
N ARG A 403 -22.59 31.39 0.54
CA ARG A 403 -21.86 32.66 0.75
C ARG A 403 -21.97 33.60 -0.41
N GLY A 404 -22.07 33.06 -1.64
CA GLY A 404 -22.34 33.84 -2.84
C GLY A 404 -23.75 34.46 -2.83
N GLU A 405 -24.74 33.75 -2.30
CA GLU A 405 -26.11 34.23 -2.12
C GLU A 405 -26.20 35.34 -1.04
N LEU A 406 -25.52 35.14 0.10
CA LEU A 406 -25.46 36.13 1.19
C LEU A 406 -24.79 37.47 0.79
N LYS A 407 -23.85 37.41 -0.16
CA LYS A 407 -23.19 38.65 -0.67
C LYS A 407 -24.06 39.43 -1.66
N LYS A 408 -25.12 38.81 -2.17
CA LYS A 408 -26.05 39.42 -3.12
C LYS A 408 -27.30 40.00 -2.44
N GLN A 409 -27.52 39.67 -1.16
CA GLN A 409 -28.54 40.27 -0.27
C GLN A 409 -27.93 41.44 0.53
#